data_a3c91e42cd38f1a7760fa334afc22c59
#
_entry.id   a3c91e42cd38f1a7760fa334afc22c59
#
_cell.length_a   1.000
_cell.length_b   1.000
_cell.length_c   1.000
_cell.angle_alpha   90.00
_cell.angle_beta   90.00
_cell.angle_gamma   90.00
#
_symmetry.space_group_name_H-M   'P 1'
#
loop_
_entity.id
_entity.type
_entity.pdbx_description
1 polymer ?
#
loop_
_entity_poly.entity_id
_entity_poly.type
_entity_poly.pdbx_seq_one_letter_code
_entity_poly.pdbx_strand_id
1 'polypeptide(L)'
;MAQKKSPLFNHVALYVVDLKKSTSFYRDIIQIDTIPEPFHDGKHTWFAIGPHSQFHLIEGAKEIIPREKNNHLCFSVPSVEEMTKVLNKANITYSNLKGETKAFTLRVDGVKQIYLQDPDNYWIEINDDKY
;
A
#
# COMPACT_ATOMS: atom_id res chain seq x y z
N MET A 1 19.28 23.88 26.90
CA MET A 1 19.57 22.68 26.08
C MET A 1 18.83 22.76 24.74
N ALA A 2 19.52 22.52 23.67
CA ALA A 2 18.86 22.44 22.35
C ALA A 2 17.89 21.25 22.31
N GLN A 3 16.65 21.49 21.89
CA GLN A 3 15.68 20.42 21.71
C GLN A 3 16.16 19.49 20.57
N LYS A 4 16.27 18.20 20.85
CA LYS A 4 16.62 17.22 19.82
C LYS A 4 15.51 17.17 18.78
N LYS A 5 15.83 17.50 17.53
CA LYS A 5 14.91 17.34 16.41
C LYS A 5 14.98 15.89 15.91
N SER A 6 13.90 15.16 16.04
CA SER A 6 13.78 13.82 15.46
C SER A 6 13.64 13.91 13.95
N PRO A 7 14.19 12.95 13.20
CA PRO A 7 13.88 12.84 11.78
C PRO A 7 12.38 12.62 11.57
N LEU A 8 11.86 13.15 10.47
CA LEU A 8 10.49 12.93 10.04
C LEU A 8 10.49 11.89 8.91
N PHE A 9 9.50 11.01 8.92
CA PHE A 9 9.31 10.08 7.81
C PHE A 9 8.89 10.86 6.56
N ASN A 10 9.69 10.79 5.51
CA ASN A 10 9.45 11.53 4.28
C ASN A 10 8.68 10.70 3.26
N HIS A 11 9.22 9.56 2.85
CA HIS A 11 8.56 8.72 1.86
C HIS A 11 9.06 7.27 1.95
N VAL A 12 8.28 6.39 1.34
CA VAL A 12 8.67 5.02 0.99
C VAL A 12 8.65 4.90 -0.53
N ALA A 13 9.59 4.15 -1.09
CA ALA A 13 9.68 3.91 -2.53
C ALA A 13 9.62 2.41 -2.82
N LEU A 14 8.84 2.02 -3.84
CA LEU A 14 8.82 0.66 -4.37
C LEU A 14 9.34 0.64 -5.80
N TYR A 15 10.17 -0.34 -6.09
CA TYR A 15 10.74 -0.57 -7.41
C TYR A 15 9.85 -1.55 -8.17
N VAL A 16 9.31 -1.12 -9.33
CA VAL A 16 8.24 -1.82 -10.03
C VAL A 16 8.63 -2.16 -11.48
N VAL A 17 8.05 -3.23 -12.01
CA VAL A 17 8.26 -3.66 -13.40
C VAL A 17 7.48 -2.79 -14.37
N ASP A 18 6.23 -2.48 -14.06
CA ASP A 18 5.30 -1.76 -14.93
C ASP A 18 4.66 -0.60 -14.16
N LEU A 19 5.14 0.61 -14.40
CA LEU A 19 4.69 1.80 -13.70
C LEU A 19 3.18 2.06 -13.90
N LYS A 20 2.70 1.90 -15.13
CA LYS A 20 1.29 2.16 -15.46
C LYS A 20 0.36 1.21 -14.70
N LYS A 21 0.70 -0.06 -14.66
CA LYS A 21 -0.07 -1.08 -13.96
C LYS A 21 -0.08 -0.84 -12.44
N SER A 22 1.07 -0.55 -11.86
CA SER A 22 1.19 -0.27 -10.43
C SER A 22 0.52 1.05 -10.05
N THR A 23 0.65 2.09 -10.88
CA THR A 23 -0.03 3.37 -10.66
C THR A 23 -1.55 3.20 -10.63
N SER A 24 -2.11 2.45 -11.60
CA SER A 24 -3.54 2.16 -11.64
C SER A 24 -4.00 1.39 -10.41
N PHE A 25 -3.21 0.43 -9.95
CA PHE A 25 -3.52 -0.34 -8.74
C PHE A 25 -3.65 0.57 -7.51
N TYR A 26 -2.66 1.40 -7.24
CA TYR A 26 -2.67 2.26 -6.04
C TYR A 26 -3.68 3.39 -6.15
N ARG A 27 -3.85 3.97 -7.33
CA ARG A 27 -4.82 5.05 -7.55
C ARG A 27 -6.26 4.55 -7.51
N ASP A 28 -6.56 3.45 -8.21
CA ASP A 28 -7.94 3.03 -8.46
C ASP A 28 -8.44 1.96 -7.47
N ILE A 29 -7.56 1.12 -6.94
CA ILE A 29 -7.91 0.05 -5.99
C ILE A 29 -7.67 0.50 -4.55
N ILE A 30 -6.45 0.92 -4.23
CA ILE A 30 -6.12 1.41 -2.88
C ILE A 30 -6.69 2.82 -2.67
N GLN A 31 -6.91 3.57 -3.74
CA GLN A 31 -7.57 4.88 -3.77
C GLN A 31 -6.76 5.99 -3.07
N ILE A 32 -5.46 5.98 -3.28
CA ILE A 32 -4.58 7.08 -2.85
C ILE A 32 -4.34 8.07 -4.00
N ASP A 33 -4.24 9.34 -3.65
CA ASP A 33 -4.12 10.41 -4.62
C ASP A 33 -2.69 10.57 -5.14
N THR A 34 -2.56 10.71 -6.46
CA THR A 34 -1.28 11.07 -7.07
C THR A 34 -0.98 12.55 -6.85
N ILE A 35 0.32 12.85 -6.72
CA ILE A 35 0.83 14.21 -6.62
C ILE A 35 1.89 14.44 -7.72
N PRO A 36 2.18 15.70 -8.08
CA PRO A 36 3.23 15.99 -9.04
C PRO A 36 4.60 15.48 -8.58
N GLU A 37 5.39 14.99 -9.53
CA GLU A 37 6.78 14.58 -9.29
C GLU A 37 7.71 15.37 -10.20
N PRO A 38 8.96 15.64 -9.77
CA PRO A 38 9.81 16.64 -10.45
C PRO A 38 10.58 16.11 -11.67
N PHE A 39 10.65 14.79 -11.89
CA PHE A 39 11.53 14.21 -12.90
C PHE A 39 10.93 14.26 -14.31
N HIS A 40 9.64 14.05 -14.45
CA HIS A 40 8.91 14.05 -15.72
C HIS A 40 9.52 13.13 -16.78
N ASP A 41 10.09 12.01 -16.34
CA ASP A 41 10.78 11.03 -17.21
C ASP A 41 9.93 9.81 -17.55
N GLY A 42 8.68 9.77 -17.06
CA GLY A 42 7.78 8.65 -17.28
C GLY A 42 8.10 7.39 -16.45
N LYS A 43 9.02 7.48 -15.49
CA LYS A 43 9.46 6.35 -14.65
C LYS A 43 9.07 6.48 -13.18
N HIS A 44 8.40 7.55 -12.81
CA HIS A 44 8.03 7.85 -11.44
C HIS A 44 6.55 8.16 -11.31
N THR A 45 5.92 7.65 -10.26
CA THR A 45 4.61 8.12 -9.79
C THR A 45 4.72 8.39 -8.31
N TRP A 46 4.27 9.55 -7.89
CA TRP A 46 4.23 9.93 -6.48
C TRP A 46 2.79 10.03 -5.99
N PHE A 47 2.58 9.60 -4.75
CA PHE A 47 1.28 9.65 -4.06
C PHE A 47 1.44 10.34 -2.72
N ALA A 48 0.38 11.00 -2.27
CA ALA A 48 0.27 11.50 -0.90
C ALA A 48 -0.27 10.39 0.01
N ILE A 49 0.44 10.11 1.11
CA ILE A 49 0.01 9.13 2.12
C ILE A 49 0.03 9.77 3.52
N GLY A 50 -0.78 10.79 3.70
CA GLY A 50 -0.83 11.55 4.93
C GLY A 50 -0.35 12.99 4.74
N PRO A 51 -0.37 13.82 5.80
CA PRO A 51 -0.11 15.26 5.65
C PRO A 51 1.33 15.59 5.26
N HIS A 52 2.31 14.73 5.56
CA HIS A 52 3.73 15.01 5.36
C HIS A 52 4.52 13.86 4.77
N SER A 53 3.85 12.77 4.37
CA SER A 53 4.52 11.57 3.86
C SER A 53 4.04 11.22 2.47
N GLN A 54 4.94 10.65 1.68
CA GLN A 54 4.70 10.29 0.30
C GLN A 54 4.98 8.81 0.05
N PHE A 55 4.41 8.31 -1.02
CA PHE A 55 4.66 6.98 -1.54
C PHE A 55 5.09 7.11 -3.00
N HIS A 56 6.22 6.52 -3.34
CA HIS A 56 6.80 6.62 -4.67
C HIS A 56 6.86 5.26 -5.35
N LEU A 57 6.46 5.22 -6.61
CA LEU A 57 6.72 4.10 -7.52
C LEU A 57 7.84 4.50 -8.47
N ILE A 58 8.81 3.61 -8.67
CA ILE A 58 9.94 3.81 -9.56
C ILE A 58 10.02 2.61 -10.51
N GLU A 59 9.86 2.86 -11.81
CA GLU A 59 9.96 1.80 -12.83
C GLU A 59 11.43 1.44 -13.10
N GLY A 60 11.68 0.18 -13.35
CA GLY A 60 13.00 -0.32 -13.71
C GLY A 60 13.30 -1.72 -13.21
N ALA A 61 12.44 -2.28 -12.37
CA ALA A 61 12.57 -3.67 -11.94
C ALA A 61 12.42 -4.61 -13.15
N LYS A 62 13.25 -5.65 -13.20
CA LYS A 62 13.29 -6.57 -14.36
C LYS A 62 12.43 -7.80 -14.17
N GLU A 63 12.08 -8.12 -12.94
CA GLU A 63 11.30 -9.31 -12.61
C GLU A 63 10.46 -9.09 -11.36
N ILE A 64 9.37 -9.85 -11.25
CA ILE A 64 8.52 -9.92 -10.06
C ILE A 64 9.05 -11.07 -9.21
N ILE A 65 9.36 -10.81 -7.94
CA ILE A 65 9.94 -11.80 -7.03
C ILE A 65 8.97 -12.11 -5.88
N PRO A 66 9.07 -13.30 -5.25
CA PRO A 66 8.37 -13.58 -4.00
C PRO A 66 8.84 -12.63 -2.89
N ARG A 67 7.92 -12.23 -2.01
CA ARG A 67 8.22 -11.30 -0.93
C ARG A 67 7.68 -11.82 0.40
N GLU A 68 8.33 -11.44 1.48
CA GLU A 68 7.94 -11.78 2.84
C GLU A 68 6.76 -10.93 3.30
N LYS A 69 5.69 -11.58 3.75
CA LYS A 69 4.43 -10.93 4.18
C LYS A 69 4.63 -9.99 5.37
N ASN A 70 5.58 -10.28 6.24
CA ASN A 70 5.85 -9.43 7.41
C ASN A 70 6.53 -8.11 7.04
N ASN A 71 7.06 -7.98 5.83
CA ASN A 71 7.50 -6.73 5.24
C ASN A 71 6.34 -6.17 4.41
N HIS A 72 5.60 -5.22 4.93
CA HIS A 72 4.42 -4.71 4.26
C HIS A 72 4.19 -3.22 4.50
N LEU A 73 3.45 -2.61 3.59
CA LEU A 73 2.82 -1.31 3.80
C LEU A 73 1.46 -1.54 4.45
N CYS A 74 1.04 -0.63 5.30
CA CYS A 74 -0.30 -0.69 5.89
C CYS A 74 -1.06 0.61 5.65
N PHE A 75 -2.29 0.48 5.18
CA PHE A 75 -3.20 1.61 5.01
C PHE A 75 -4.43 1.40 5.90
N SER A 76 -4.81 2.45 6.62
CA SER A 76 -6.07 2.46 7.37
C SER A 76 -7.21 2.92 6.49
N VAL A 77 -8.33 2.24 6.59
CA VAL A 77 -9.57 2.56 5.86
C VAL A 77 -10.75 2.71 6.83
N PRO A 78 -11.79 3.46 6.47
CA PRO A 78 -12.98 3.56 7.31
C PRO A 78 -13.71 2.23 7.51
N SER A 79 -13.66 1.33 6.51
CA SER A 79 -14.33 0.04 6.55
C SER A 79 -13.56 -1.00 5.75
N VAL A 80 -13.11 -2.05 6.41
CA VAL A 80 -12.49 -3.22 5.75
C VAL A 80 -13.51 -3.92 4.87
N GLU A 81 -14.77 -4.02 5.29
CA GLU A 81 -15.84 -4.64 4.49
C GLU A 81 -16.05 -3.92 3.16
N GLU A 82 -16.05 -2.59 3.15
CA GLU A 82 -16.20 -1.82 1.91
C GLU A 82 -14.97 -2.01 1.00
N MET A 83 -13.77 -2.09 1.56
CA MET A 83 -12.57 -2.38 0.78
C MET A 83 -12.63 -3.79 0.17
N THR A 84 -13.14 -4.79 0.89
CA THR A 84 -13.27 -6.14 0.33
C THR A 84 -14.23 -6.18 -0.86
N LYS A 85 -15.27 -5.35 -0.89
CA LYS A 85 -16.15 -5.22 -2.06
C LYS A 85 -15.39 -4.70 -3.28
N VAL A 86 -14.54 -3.70 -3.09
CA VAL A 86 -13.68 -3.16 -4.17
C VAL A 86 -12.75 -4.25 -4.70
N LEU A 87 -12.09 -4.98 -3.81
CA LEU A 87 -11.16 -6.06 -4.17
C LEU A 87 -11.88 -7.20 -4.92
N ASN A 88 -13.05 -7.62 -4.44
CA ASN A 88 -13.85 -8.66 -5.07
C ASN A 88 -14.30 -8.24 -6.47
N LYS A 89 -14.75 -7.01 -6.65
CA LYS A 89 -15.15 -6.46 -7.95
C LYS A 89 -13.98 -6.43 -8.94
N ALA A 90 -12.77 -6.17 -8.47
CA ALA A 90 -11.55 -6.13 -9.27
C ALA A 90 -10.88 -7.50 -9.44
N ASN A 91 -11.47 -8.58 -8.88
CA ASN A 91 -10.89 -9.92 -8.84
C ASN A 91 -9.50 -9.98 -8.20
N ILE A 92 -9.30 -9.19 -7.15
CA ILE A 92 -8.05 -9.17 -6.38
C ILE A 92 -8.22 -10.05 -5.15
N THR A 93 -7.34 -11.05 -5.02
CA THR A 93 -7.33 -11.96 -3.88
C THR A 93 -6.81 -11.24 -2.64
N TYR A 94 -7.46 -11.46 -1.52
CA TYR A 94 -6.99 -11.05 -0.20
C TYR A 94 -7.14 -12.20 0.79
N SER A 95 -6.43 -12.10 1.91
CA SER A 95 -6.43 -13.12 2.95
C SER A 95 -6.29 -12.49 4.34
N ASN A 96 -6.52 -13.32 5.36
CA ASN A 96 -6.15 -12.95 6.73
C ASN A 96 -4.64 -13.24 6.99
N LEU A 97 -4.17 -12.97 8.21
CA LEU A 97 -2.78 -13.21 8.59
C LEU A 97 -2.38 -14.68 8.41
N LYS A 98 -3.29 -15.61 8.65
CA LYS A 98 -3.04 -17.06 8.50
C LYS A 98 -3.01 -17.53 7.05
N GLY A 99 -3.39 -16.68 6.10
CA GLY A 99 -3.42 -17.02 4.68
C GLY A 99 -4.76 -17.59 4.19
N GLU A 100 -5.80 -17.56 5.01
CA GLU A 100 -7.14 -17.97 4.59
C GLU A 100 -7.73 -16.92 3.66
N THR A 101 -8.08 -17.32 2.44
CA THR A 101 -8.61 -16.42 1.42
C THR A 101 -9.99 -15.88 1.76
N LYS A 102 -10.26 -14.64 1.38
CA LYS A 102 -11.53 -13.93 1.61
C LYS A 102 -11.93 -13.89 3.10
N ALA A 103 -10.94 -13.87 3.97
CA ALA A 103 -11.11 -13.80 5.42
C ALA A 103 -10.32 -12.61 5.98
N PHE A 104 -10.75 -12.11 7.12
CA PHE A 104 -10.02 -11.09 7.86
C PHE A 104 -9.47 -11.65 9.17
N THR A 105 -8.44 -10.99 9.69
CA THR A 105 -7.95 -11.21 11.06
C THR A 105 -8.63 -10.20 11.97
N LEU A 106 -9.18 -10.66 13.09
CA LEU A 106 -9.61 -9.78 14.16
C LEU A 106 -8.45 -9.64 15.15
N ARG A 107 -7.84 -8.47 15.18
CA ARG A 107 -6.74 -8.16 16.11
C ARG A 107 -7.29 -8.10 17.54
N VAL A 108 -6.44 -8.33 18.53
CA VAL A 108 -6.85 -8.43 19.97
C VAL A 108 -7.56 -7.17 20.47
N ASP A 109 -7.34 -6.03 19.86
CA ASP A 109 -7.98 -4.75 20.18
C ASP A 109 -9.23 -4.44 19.33
N GLY A 110 -9.70 -5.42 18.54
CA GLY A 110 -10.90 -5.30 17.72
C GLY A 110 -10.69 -4.77 16.31
N VAL A 111 -9.47 -4.41 15.94
CA VAL A 111 -9.14 -3.95 14.58
C VAL A 111 -9.21 -5.11 13.60
N LYS A 112 -9.88 -4.92 12.47
CA LYS A 112 -9.93 -5.89 11.37
C LYS A 112 -8.77 -5.66 10.41
N GLN A 113 -8.14 -6.74 9.95
CA GLN A 113 -6.98 -6.70 9.08
C GLN A 113 -7.16 -7.66 7.91
N ILE A 114 -6.84 -7.21 6.70
CA ILE A 114 -6.68 -8.07 5.53
C ILE A 114 -5.33 -7.80 4.88
N TYR A 115 -4.85 -8.78 4.13
CA TYR A 115 -3.57 -8.73 3.42
C TYR A 115 -3.78 -9.04 1.95
N LEU A 116 -3.11 -8.29 1.09
CA LEU A 116 -3.11 -8.50 -0.35
C LEU A 116 -1.75 -8.15 -0.93
N GLN A 117 -1.54 -8.50 -2.18
CA GLN A 117 -0.31 -8.17 -2.89
C GLN A 117 -0.60 -7.23 -4.04
N ASP A 118 0.32 -6.30 -4.25
CA ASP A 118 0.30 -5.42 -5.42
C ASP A 118 0.80 -6.17 -6.68
N PRO A 119 0.81 -5.52 -7.88
CA PRO A 119 1.26 -6.18 -9.10
C PRO A 119 2.70 -6.71 -9.07
N ASP A 120 3.56 -6.21 -8.19
CA ASP A 120 4.95 -6.66 -8.03
C ASP A 120 5.15 -7.54 -6.79
N ASN A 121 4.07 -8.11 -6.25
CA ASN A 121 4.05 -8.94 -5.04
C ASN A 121 4.43 -8.22 -3.75
N TYR A 122 4.47 -6.90 -3.71
CA TYR A 122 4.61 -6.19 -2.44
C TYR A 122 3.38 -6.43 -1.58
N TRP A 123 3.60 -6.77 -0.31
CA TRP A 123 2.52 -7.01 0.62
C TRP A 123 1.93 -5.71 1.14
N ILE A 124 0.61 -5.69 1.25
CA ILE A 124 -0.17 -4.57 1.76
C ILE A 124 -1.12 -5.12 2.83
N GLU A 125 -1.07 -4.51 4.00
CA GLU A 125 -2.11 -4.68 5.01
C GLU A 125 -3.12 -3.55 4.85
N ILE A 126 -4.40 -3.89 4.93
CA ILE A 126 -5.50 -2.93 5.07
C ILE A 126 -6.15 -3.19 6.41
N ASN A 127 -6.35 -2.15 7.21
CA ASN A 127 -7.04 -2.27 8.48
C ASN A 127 -7.98 -1.10 8.72
N ASP A 128 -8.82 -1.20 9.72
CA ASP A 128 -9.75 -0.15 10.14
C ASP A 128 -9.31 0.56 11.44
N ASP A 129 -8.03 0.51 11.73
CA ASP A 129 -7.45 1.22 12.88
C ASP A 129 -7.66 2.72 12.74
N LYS A 130 -7.95 3.36 13.86
CA LYS A 130 -8.20 4.81 13.93
C LYS A 130 -7.16 5.45 14.84
N TYR A 131 -6.49 6.49 14.36
CA TYR A 131 -5.54 7.29 15.14
C TYR A 131 -5.65 8.76 14.80
#